data_db9877751b446b61d07923527a45c627
#
_entry.id   db9877751b446b61d07923527a45c627
#
_cell.length_a   1.000
_cell.length_b   1.000
_cell.length_c   1.000
_cell.angle_alpha   90.00
_cell.angle_beta   90.00
_cell.angle_gamma   90.00
#
_symmetry.space_group_name_H-M   'P 1'
#
loop_
_entity.id
_entity.type
_entity.pdbx_description
1 polymer ?
#
loop_
_entity_poly.entity_id
_entity_poly.type
_entity_poly.pdbx_seq_one_letter_code
_entity_poly.pdbx_strand_id
1 'polypeptide(L)'
;MDNRYGNRDCSTYRDFRDVCMRDDVDAVIVATPDHWHAVIGVYAANCGKDIYGEKPFSHDLREGRALVRAVERNGRVWQTGSWQRSRGEMHRAVELVKNGRIGKIVRVEVGLPSGGRGPAATPGAPVPDGLDWDMWVGPAPERPFEGVYDWHWRWVSDWGGGQLMDWVGHHGDIAQWGLGTDLSGPVSFEGSAPDDREGIYDTPKSYKIECEYANGVKMTVANDGNGVKMGTKWIGENGEWVWVNRGQFDASTRALRGSRIEAGEIRLKSPGHQREFIDCVKSRAATLTPAEIAHRSASIGHLCRAAIATGRKIAWDPATERIVGDAAADRLLERPLRAPWKLV
;
A
#
# COMPACT_ATOMS: atom_id res chain seq x y z
N MET A 1 -17.97 18.02 11.31
CA MET A 1 -19.14 17.36 10.66
C MET A 1 -20.40 18.15 10.92
N ASP A 2 -20.78 18.40 12.17
CA ASP A 2 -22.01 19.08 12.54
C ASP A 2 -22.22 20.43 11.84
N ASN A 3 -21.18 21.28 11.80
CA ASN A 3 -21.23 22.58 11.09
C ASN A 3 -21.47 22.42 9.57
N ARG A 4 -21.06 21.31 8.95
CA ARG A 4 -21.27 21.07 7.53
C ARG A 4 -22.69 20.63 7.20
N TYR A 5 -23.25 19.80 8.08
CA TYR A 5 -24.60 19.25 7.89
C TYR A 5 -25.68 20.03 8.61
N GLY A 6 -25.32 20.97 9.49
CA GLY A 6 -26.25 21.78 10.28
C GLY A 6 -27.06 20.97 11.30
N ASN A 7 -26.56 19.79 11.68
CA ASN A 7 -27.20 18.91 12.65
C ASN A 7 -26.15 18.29 13.60
N ARG A 8 -26.58 17.44 14.54
CA ARG A 8 -25.73 16.71 15.50
C ARG A 8 -25.90 15.19 15.37
N ASP A 9 -26.11 14.71 14.16
CA ASP A 9 -26.42 13.30 13.90
C ASP A 9 -25.16 12.41 13.91
N CYS A 10 -23.96 13.01 13.88
CA CYS A 10 -22.71 12.30 13.95
C CYS A 10 -22.36 11.92 15.40
N SER A 11 -22.44 10.62 15.72
CA SER A 11 -21.95 10.09 17.00
C SER A 11 -20.44 9.82 16.96
N THR A 12 -19.77 10.00 18.10
CA THR A 12 -18.36 9.70 18.27
C THR A 12 -18.16 8.51 19.22
N TYR A 13 -17.20 7.67 18.90
CA TYR A 13 -16.86 6.47 19.67
C TYR A 13 -15.37 6.45 19.97
N ARG A 14 -14.96 5.92 21.09
CA ARG A 14 -13.54 5.71 21.44
C ARG A 14 -13.02 4.39 20.91
N ASP A 15 -13.88 3.39 20.81
CA ASP A 15 -13.56 2.05 20.35
C ASP A 15 -14.21 1.80 18.97
N PHE A 16 -13.41 1.42 18.00
CA PHE A 16 -13.90 1.09 16.65
C PHE A 16 -14.87 -0.11 16.64
N ARG A 17 -14.75 -0.99 17.65
CA ARG A 17 -15.63 -2.17 17.78
C ARG A 17 -17.07 -1.75 17.98
N ASP A 18 -17.31 -0.71 18.78
CA ASP A 18 -18.67 -0.18 18.98
C ASP A 18 -19.31 0.31 17.68
N VAL A 19 -18.51 0.93 16.80
CA VAL A 19 -18.99 1.34 15.47
C VAL A 19 -19.27 0.13 14.58
N CYS A 20 -18.36 -0.86 14.56
CA CYS A 20 -18.50 -2.05 13.73
C CYS A 20 -19.69 -2.94 14.15
N MET A 21 -20.07 -2.95 15.41
CA MET A 21 -21.23 -3.72 15.92
C MET A 21 -22.60 -3.09 15.63
N ARG A 22 -22.65 -1.85 15.15
CA ARG A 22 -23.93 -1.18 14.85
C ARG A 22 -24.61 -1.76 13.62
N ASP A 23 -25.89 -2.06 13.72
CA ASP A 23 -26.71 -2.57 12.60
C ASP A 23 -27.05 -1.51 11.56
N ASP A 24 -27.01 -0.22 11.93
CA ASP A 24 -27.30 0.92 11.05
C ASP A 24 -26.06 1.45 10.30
N VAL A 25 -24.92 0.78 10.42
CA VAL A 25 -23.68 1.07 9.68
C VAL A 25 -23.43 -0.03 8.65
N ASP A 26 -23.52 0.29 7.36
CA ASP A 26 -23.29 -0.65 6.26
C ASP A 26 -21.81 -0.76 5.87
N ALA A 27 -21.09 0.36 5.97
CA ALA A 27 -19.71 0.45 5.52
C ALA A 27 -18.86 1.35 6.42
N VAL A 28 -17.57 1.08 6.48
CA VAL A 28 -16.60 1.85 7.28
C VAL A 28 -15.44 2.34 6.43
N ILE A 29 -14.85 3.46 6.85
CA ILE A 29 -13.57 3.95 6.32
C ILE A 29 -12.50 3.71 7.37
N VAL A 30 -11.45 2.95 7.03
CA VAL A 30 -10.29 2.70 7.90
C VAL A 30 -9.13 3.58 7.41
N ALA A 31 -8.82 4.62 8.20
CA ALA A 31 -7.78 5.61 7.89
C ALA A 31 -6.91 5.90 9.14
N THR A 32 -6.63 4.87 9.88
CA THR A 32 -5.76 4.85 11.06
C THR A 32 -4.28 4.77 10.66
N PRO A 33 -3.31 4.82 11.59
CA PRO A 33 -1.94 4.39 11.30
C PRO A 33 -1.87 2.92 10.81
N ASP A 34 -0.84 2.61 10.03
CA ASP A 34 -0.72 1.34 9.28
C ASP A 34 -0.90 0.09 10.14
N HIS A 35 -0.35 0.12 11.38
CA HIS A 35 -0.38 -1.03 12.29
C HIS A 35 -1.78 -1.44 12.75
N TRP A 36 -2.79 -0.59 12.53
CA TRP A 36 -4.17 -0.87 12.84
C TRP A 36 -4.99 -1.40 11.65
N HIS A 37 -4.54 -1.20 10.41
CA HIS A 37 -5.34 -1.44 9.21
C HIS A 37 -5.92 -2.86 9.17
N ALA A 38 -5.07 -3.88 9.35
CA ALA A 38 -5.52 -5.27 9.25
C ALA A 38 -6.42 -5.68 10.41
N VAL A 39 -6.12 -5.27 11.64
CA VAL A 39 -6.93 -5.63 12.82
C VAL A 39 -8.34 -5.04 12.70
N ILE A 40 -8.44 -3.75 12.37
CA ILE A 40 -9.74 -3.09 12.19
C ILE A 40 -10.47 -3.68 10.97
N GLY A 41 -9.76 -3.88 9.85
CA GLY A 41 -10.35 -4.42 8.63
C GLY A 41 -10.92 -5.83 8.81
N VAL A 42 -10.18 -6.72 9.48
CA VAL A 42 -10.65 -8.08 9.81
C VAL A 42 -11.88 -8.02 10.70
N TYR A 43 -11.83 -7.19 11.75
CA TYR A 43 -12.96 -7.04 12.68
C TYR A 43 -14.21 -6.50 11.95
N ALA A 44 -14.06 -5.45 11.17
CA ALA A 44 -15.15 -4.86 10.39
C ALA A 44 -15.75 -5.87 9.39
N ALA A 45 -14.92 -6.64 8.68
CA ALA A 45 -15.38 -7.69 7.77
C ALA A 45 -16.18 -8.76 8.50
N ASN A 46 -15.73 -9.18 9.68
CA ASN A 46 -16.44 -10.16 10.53
C ASN A 46 -17.76 -9.63 11.09
N CYS A 47 -17.87 -8.31 11.29
CA CYS A 47 -19.13 -7.62 11.63
C CYS A 47 -20.02 -7.34 10.42
N GLY A 48 -19.67 -7.85 9.23
CA GLY A 48 -20.50 -7.68 8.02
C GLY A 48 -20.39 -6.31 7.36
N LYS A 49 -19.37 -5.49 7.66
CA LYS A 49 -19.19 -4.17 7.08
C LYS A 49 -18.43 -4.23 5.76
N ASP A 50 -18.85 -3.43 4.78
CA ASP A 50 -18.04 -3.13 3.62
C ASP A 50 -16.97 -2.08 3.99
N ILE A 51 -15.80 -2.10 3.34
CA ILE A 51 -14.64 -1.39 3.88
C ILE A 51 -13.95 -0.59 2.77
N TYR A 52 -13.77 0.71 3.03
CA TYR A 52 -12.78 1.52 2.34
C TYR A 52 -11.55 1.62 3.25
N GLY A 53 -10.45 0.96 2.90
CA GLY A 53 -9.23 0.96 3.71
C GLY A 53 -8.14 1.81 3.09
N GLU A 54 -7.49 2.68 3.85
CA GLU A 54 -6.34 3.43 3.36
C GLU A 54 -5.15 2.51 3.07
N LYS A 55 -4.27 2.98 2.23
CA LYS A 55 -2.97 2.36 1.94
C LYS A 55 -1.92 2.75 3.02
N PRO A 56 -0.89 1.93 3.29
CA PRO A 56 -0.69 0.57 2.78
C PRO A 56 -1.74 -0.41 3.32
N PHE A 57 -2.02 -1.46 2.58
CA PHE A 57 -3.10 -2.41 2.89
C PHE A 57 -2.98 -3.05 4.29
N SER A 58 -1.74 -3.32 4.72
CA SER A 58 -1.42 -3.92 6.03
C SER A 58 -0.02 -3.51 6.48
N HIS A 59 0.28 -3.71 7.75
CA HIS A 59 1.59 -3.43 8.32
C HIS A 59 2.63 -4.53 8.03
N ASP A 60 2.19 -5.78 7.90
CA ASP A 60 3.01 -6.89 7.41
C ASP A 60 2.24 -7.78 6.41
N LEU A 61 2.93 -8.75 5.81
CA LEU A 61 2.37 -9.57 4.75
C LEU A 61 1.32 -10.56 5.28
N ARG A 62 1.55 -11.17 6.45
CA ARG A 62 0.62 -12.14 7.03
C ARG A 62 -0.67 -11.48 7.49
N GLU A 63 -0.58 -10.28 8.06
CA GLU A 63 -1.75 -9.43 8.35
C GLU A 63 -2.57 -9.17 7.09
N GLY A 64 -1.90 -8.81 5.99
CA GLY A 64 -2.57 -8.57 4.71
C GLY A 64 -3.30 -9.81 4.21
N ARG A 65 -2.68 -10.99 4.24
CA ARG A 65 -3.34 -12.23 3.83
C ARG A 65 -4.52 -12.60 4.73
N ALA A 66 -4.42 -12.35 6.03
CA ALA A 66 -5.54 -12.56 6.96
C ALA A 66 -6.72 -11.64 6.64
N LEU A 67 -6.43 -10.37 6.31
CA LEU A 67 -7.46 -9.40 5.92
C LEU A 67 -8.16 -9.79 4.61
N VAL A 68 -7.41 -10.21 3.57
CA VAL A 68 -8.00 -10.72 2.33
C VAL A 68 -8.98 -11.85 2.62
N ARG A 69 -8.53 -12.86 3.39
CA ARG A 69 -9.38 -14.01 3.74
C ARG A 69 -10.63 -13.60 4.53
N ALA A 70 -10.54 -12.61 5.40
CA ALA A 70 -11.70 -12.13 6.15
C ALA A 70 -12.71 -11.43 5.23
N VAL A 71 -12.24 -10.60 4.32
CA VAL A 71 -13.09 -9.91 3.32
C VAL A 71 -13.80 -10.91 2.42
N GLU A 72 -13.07 -11.90 1.89
CA GLU A 72 -13.61 -12.95 1.00
C GLU A 72 -14.60 -13.86 1.73
N ARG A 73 -14.23 -14.39 2.89
CA ARG A 73 -15.05 -15.30 3.70
C ARG A 73 -16.41 -14.69 4.06
N ASN A 74 -16.43 -13.37 4.33
CA ASN A 74 -17.64 -12.66 4.70
C ASN A 74 -18.35 -12.03 3.50
N GLY A 75 -17.85 -12.19 2.27
CA GLY A 75 -18.44 -11.59 1.05
C GLY A 75 -18.53 -10.07 1.12
N ARG A 76 -17.52 -9.40 1.72
CA ARG A 76 -17.53 -7.94 1.86
C ARG A 76 -16.89 -7.26 0.67
N VAL A 77 -17.39 -6.07 0.36
CA VAL A 77 -16.76 -5.19 -0.61
C VAL A 77 -15.60 -4.46 0.06
N TRP A 78 -14.43 -4.57 -0.53
CA TRP A 78 -13.23 -3.82 -0.13
C TRP A 78 -12.76 -2.91 -1.25
N GLN A 79 -12.44 -1.67 -0.92
CA GLN A 79 -11.67 -0.79 -1.79
C GLN A 79 -10.52 -0.17 -1.04
N THR A 80 -9.32 -0.23 -1.62
CA THR A 80 -8.13 0.40 -1.03
C THR A 80 -8.00 1.84 -1.50
N GLY A 81 -7.46 2.72 -0.65
CA GLY A 81 -7.16 4.13 -0.94
C GLY A 81 -6.07 4.36 -2.00
N SER A 82 -5.85 3.39 -2.90
CA SER A 82 -4.97 3.49 -4.08
C SER A 82 -5.62 4.32 -5.20
N TRP A 83 -6.06 5.52 -4.86
CA TRP A 83 -6.87 6.41 -5.69
C TRP A 83 -6.22 6.80 -7.03
N GLN A 84 -4.92 6.55 -7.21
CA GLN A 84 -4.24 6.74 -8.50
C GLN A 84 -4.86 5.90 -9.60
N ARG A 85 -5.42 4.72 -9.30
CA ARG A 85 -6.17 3.91 -10.28
C ARG A 85 -7.44 4.57 -10.81
N SER A 86 -7.87 5.67 -10.23
CA SER A 86 -9.03 6.47 -10.70
C SER A 86 -8.62 7.77 -11.40
N ARG A 87 -7.33 7.98 -11.69
CA ARG A 87 -6.79 9.21 -12.29
C ARG A 87 -6.59 9.06 -13.80
N GLY A 88 -6.98 10.08 -14.56
CA GLY A 88 -6.90 10.07 -16.02
C GLY A 88 -5.48 9.90 -16.58
N GLU A 89 -4.47 10.55 -15.97
CA GLU A 89 -3.08 10.39 -16.38
C GLU A 89 -2.56 8.96 -16.13
N MET A 90 -2.98 8.32 -15.04
CA MET A 90 -2.62 6.94 -14.75
C MET A 90 -3.30 5.98 -15.73
N HIS A 91 -4.62 6.18 -15.99
CA HIS A 91 -5.32 5.44 -17.04
C HIS A 91 -4.58 5.56 -18.36
N ARG A 92 -4.26 6.78 -18.76
CA ARG A 92 -3.55 7.05 -20.02
C ARG A 92 -2.26 6.24 -20.16
N ALA A 93 -1.42 6.24 -19.12
CA ALA A 93 -0.16 5.51 -19.13
C ALA A 93 -0.39 4.00 -19.20
N VAL A 94 -1.25 3.46 -18.33
CA VAL A 94 -1.57 2.03 -18.27
C VAL A 94 -2.23 1.54 -19.55
N GLU A 95 -3.13 2.32 -20.17
CA GLU A 95 -3.75 2.01 -21.45
C GLU A 95 -2.70 1.85 -22.56
N LEU A 96 -1.74 2.78 -22.67
CA LEU A 96 -0.68 2.68 -23.68
C LEU A 96 0.16 1.42 -23.48
N VAL A 97 0.53 1.13 -22.24
CA VAL A 97 1.32 -0.05 -21.88
C VAL A 97 0.56 -1.34 -22.19
N LYS A 98 -0.68 -1.46 -21.72
CA LYS A 98 -1.52 -2.65 -21.91
C LYS A 98 -1.93 -2.90 -23.35
N ASN A 99 -2.02 -1.85 -24.17
CA ASN A 99 -2.26 -1.96 -25.60
C ASN A 99 -0.96 -2.13 -26.42
N GLY A 100 0.17 -2.43 -25.78
CA GLY A 100 1.41 -2.81 -26.43
C GLY A 100 2.16 -1.68 -27.15
N ARG A 101 1.88 -0.40 -26.83
CA ARG A 101 2.47 0.75 -27.53
C ARG A 101 4.00 0.87 -27.38
N ILE A 102 4.59 0.21 -26.37
CA ILE A 102 6.04 0.17 -26.14
C ILE A 102 6.64 -1.22 -26.38
N GLY A 103 5.88 -2.13 -27.04
CA GLY A 103 6.32 -3.51 -27.26
C GLY A 103 6.40 -4.33 -25.96
N LYS A 104 7.27 -5.35 -25.98
CA LYS A 104 7.50 -6.21 -24.81
C LYS A 104 8.21 -5.42 -23.70
N ILE A 105 7.60 -5.35 -22.52
CA ILE A 105 8.21 -4.68 -21.36
C ILE A 105 9.40 -5.53 -20.87
N VAL A 106 10.53 -4.87 -20.66
CA VAL A 106 11.77 -5.51 -20.14
C VAL A 106 12.17 -4.94 -18.79
N ARG A 107 11.74 -3.69 -18.49
CA ARG A 107 12.10 -3.01 -17.24
C ARG A 107 10.98 -2.09 -16.75
N VAL A 108 10.88 -1.98 -15.43
CA VAL A 108 10.00 -1.02 -14.76
C VAL A 108 10.83 -0.25 -13.71
N GLU A 109 10.57 1.05 -13.59
CA GLU A 109 11.16 1.90 -12.56
C GLU A 109 10.02 2.45 -11.69
N VAL A 110 10.12 2.25 -10.39
CA VAL A 110 9.19 2.73 -9.36
C VAL A 110 9.94 3.71 -8.47
N GLY A 111 9.77 4.98 -8.75
CA GLY A 111 10.37 6.08 -8.00
C GLY A 111 9.47 6.55 -6.87
N LEU A 112 9.97 6.55 -5.64
CA LEU A 112 9.25 6.91 -4.43
C LEU A 112 9.92 8.12 -3.75
N PRO A 113 9.24 8.85 -2.85
CA PRO A 113 9.88 9.91 -2.09
C PRO A 113 10.92 9.35 -1.11
N SER A 114 11.87 10.19 -0.72
CA SER A 114 12.78 9.89 0.37
C SER A 114 12.04 9.85 1.72
N GLY A 115 12.54 9.02 2.64
CA GLY A 115 12.04 8.94 4.00
C GLY A 115 12.28 10.23 4.79
N GLY A 116 11.55 10.38 5.87
CA GLY A 116 11.65 11.51 6.80
C GLY A 116 12.04 11.11 8.21
N ARG A 117 12.07 12.10 9.06
CA ARG A 117 12.19 12.01 10.51
C ARG A 117 11.24 13.02 11.13
N GLY A 118 11.07 12.96 12.41
CA GLY A 118 10.29 13.90 13.18
C GLY A 118 11.13 14.60 14.24
N PRO A 119 10.47 15.29 15.18
CA PRO A 119 11.13 15.87 16.34
C PRO A 119 11.78 14.75 17.17
N ALA A 120 12.84 15.08 17.88
CA ALA A 120 13.47 14.15 18.79
C ALA A 120 12.45 13.58 19.79
N ALA A 121 12.52 12.28 20.04
CA ALA A 121 11.72 11.65 21.08
C ALA A 121 12.07 12.26 22.45
N THR A 122 11.08 12.43 23.30
CA THR A 122 11.23 12.99 24.65
C THR A 122 10.88 11.92 25.67
N PRO A 123 11.87 11.18 26.19
CA PRO A 123 11.62 10.16 27.20
C PRO A 123 10.85 10.74 28.41
N GLY A 124 9.80 10.05 28.84
CA GLY A 124 8.98 10.48 29.97
C GLY A 124 8.03 11.65 29.66
N ALA A 125 7.83 12.01 28.41
CA ALA A 125 6.83 12.99 28.00
C ALA A 125 5.44 12.58 28.54
N PRO A 126 4.63 13.52 29.07
CA PRO A 126 3.28 13.18 29.50
C PRO A 126 2.40 12.88 28.28
N VAL A 127 1.54 11.87 28.42
CA VAL A 127 0.51 11.59 27.41
C VAL A 127 -0.45 12.79 27.34
N PRO A 128 -0.71 13.36 26.16
CA PRO A 128 -1.64 14.49 26.02
C PRO A 128 -3.04 14.14 26.52
N ASP A 129 -3.71 15.11 27.11
CA ASP A 129 -5.10 14.96 27.55
C ASP A 129 -5.99 14.51 26.39
N GLY A 130 -6.79 13.48 26.64
CA GLY A 130 -7.70 12.92 25.62
C GLY A 130 -7.09 11.90 24.66
N LEU A 131 -5.77 11.68 24.70
CA LEU A 131 -5.12 10.59 23.96
C LEU A 131 -5.11 9.30 24.81
N ASP A 132 -5.77 8.27 24.33
CA ASP A 132 -5.64 6.91 24.85
C ASP A 132 -4.42 6.25 24.22
N TRP A 133 -3.27 6.33 24.91
CA TRP A 133 -2.00 5.83 24.38
C TRP A 133 -1.99 4.32 24.22
N ASP A 134 -2.62 3.58 25.14
CA ASP A 134 -2.72 2.13 25.04
C ASP A 134 -3.51 1.68 23.80
N MET A 135 -4.65 2.32 23.56
CA MET A 135 -5.44 2.09 22.35
C MET A 135 -4.71 2.59 21.09
N TRP A 136 -3.97 3.71 21.18
CA TRP A 136 -3.21 4.21 20.03
C TRP A 136 -2.11 3.24 19.61
N VAL A 137 -1.31 2.71 20.55
CA VAL A 137 -0.28 1.67 20.31
C VAL A 137 -0.92 0.38 19.82
N GLY A 138 -2.05 0.00 20.39
CA GLY A 138 -2.88 -1.11 19.91
C GLY A 138 -2.12 -2.42 19.73
N PRO A 139 -2.13 -2.98 18.50
CA PRO A 139 -1.49 -4.26 18.19
C PRO A 139 0.05 -4.19 18.07
N ALA A 140 0.63 -3.00 18.06
CA ALA A 140 2.08 -2.83 18.05
C ALA A 140 2.71 -3.20 19.39
N PRO A 141 4.03 -3.46 19.45
CA PRO A 141 4.74 -3.67 20.73
C PRO A 141 4.50 -2.50 21.69
N GLU A 142 4.32 -2.82 22.95
CA GLU A 142 4.16 -1.81 24.01
C GLU A 142 5.43 -0.96 24.12
N ARG A 143 5.23 0.36 24.21
CA ARG A 143 6.31 1.31 24.46
C ARG A 143 5.80 2.55 25.18
N PRO A 144 6.64 3.21 26.00
CA PRO A 144 6.27 4.46 26.65
C PRO A 144 5.97 5.56 25.62
N PHE A 145 5.15 6.53 26.04
CA PHE A 145 4.92 7.72 25.23
C PHE A 145 6.18 8.62 25.27
N GLU A 146 6.63 9.02 24.07
CA GLU A 146 7.84 9.84 23.91
C GLU A 146 7.58 11.08 23.03
N GLY A 147 6.32 11.52 22.97
CA GLY A 147 5.93 12.72 22.19
C GLY A 147 5.70 12.50 20.70
N VAL A 148 5.80 11.26 20.23
CA VAL A 148 5.66 10.91 18.80
C VAL A 148 4.43 10.03 18.59
N TYR A 149 3.40 10.57 17.91
CA TYR A 149 2.17 9.83 17.63
C TYR A 149 1.38 10.41 16.44
N ASP A 150 1.67 11.62 16.03
CA ASP A 150 1.02 12.35 14.93
C ASP A 150 1.54 11.87 13.56
N TRP A 151 1.80 12.76 12.61
CA TRP A 151 2.33 12.43 11.29
C TRP A 151 3.61 11.56 11.32
N HIS A 152 4.46 11.69 12.35
CA HIS A 152 5.81 11.12 12.43
C HIS A 152 5.83 9.63 12.78
N TRP A 153 4.70 9.03 13.19
CA TRP A 153 4.57 7.59 13.41
C TRP A 153 5.02 6.77 12.18
N ARG A 154 4.93 7.35 10.99
CA ARG A 154 5.34 6.72 9.72
C ARG A 154 6.78 6.26 9.70
N TRP A 155 7.63 6.94 10.47
CA TRP A 155 9.08 6.69 10.51
C TRP A 155 9.51 5.71 11.61
N VAL A 156 8.56 5.17 12.36
CA VAL A 156 8.76 4.16 13.41
C VAL A 156 8.22 2.83 12.89
N SER A 157 9.10 1.84 12.75
CA SER A 157 8.78 0.57 12.06
C SER A 157 7.72 -0.27 12.77
N ASP A 158 7.50 -0.05 14.07
CA ASP A 158 6.42 -0.69 14.83
C ASP A 158 5.03 -0.21 14.39
N TRP A 159 4.92 1.00 13.85
CA TRP A 159 3.67 1.67 13.53
C TRP A 159 3.44 1.88 12.03
N GLY A 160 4.52 2.06 11.26
CA GLY A 160 4.48 2.29 9.83
C GLY A 160 5.71 1.79 9.10
N GLY A 161 5.65 1.71 7.79
CA GLY A 161 6.73 1.20 6.94
C GLY A 161 7.54 2.28 6.24
N GLY A 162 7.49 3.53 6.70
CA GLY A 162 8.17 4.66 6.06
C GLY A 162 7.63 4.96 4.66
N GLN A 163 8.36 5.79 3.90
CA GLN A 163 7.96 6.13 2.53
C GLN A 163 7.93 4.93 1.58
N LEU A 164 8.71 3.90 1.87
CA LEU A 164 8.68 2.69 1.06
C LEU A 164 7.26 2.08 1.07
N MET A 165 6.69 1.82 2.25
CA MET A 165 5.35 1.24 2.37
C MET A 165 4.26 2.24 1.99
N ASP A 166 4.41 3.50 2.41
CA ASP A 166 3.42 4.56 2.15
C ASP A 166 3.21 4.80 0.65
N TRP A 167 4.28 4.67 -0.18
CA TRP A 167 4.22 4.98 -1.61
C TRP A 167 4.27 3.78 -2.55
N VAL A 168 4.72 2.60 -2.10
CA VAL A 168 4.62 1.38 -2.93
C VAL A 168 3.16 1.04 -3.22
N GLY A 169 2.26 1.31 -2.27
CA GLY A 169 0.80 1.19 -2.46
C GLY A 169 0.21 2.17 -3.48
N HIS A 170 1.02 3.12 -3.98
CA HIS A 170 0.67 4.03 -5.06
C HIS A 170 1.41 3.68 -6.35
N HIS A 171 2.73 3.91 -6.42
CA HIS A 171 3.48 3.74 -7.67
C HIS A 171 3.83 2.28 -7.97
N GLY A 172 4.04 1.44 -6.94
CA GLY A 172 4.17 0.00 -7.11
C GLY A 172 2.88 -0.66 -7.58
N ASP A 173 1.75 -0.20 -7.07
CA ASP A 173 0.42 -0.62 -7.51
C ASP A 173 0.18 -0.30 -8.99
N ILE A 174 0.52 0.92 -9.43
CA ILE A 174 0.44 1.33 -10.84
C ILE A 174 1.38 0.50 -11.73
N ALA A 175 2.59 0.17 -11.23
CA ALA A 175 3.53 -0.70 -11.93
C ALA A 175 2.94 -2.09 -12.20
N GLN A 176 2.39 -2.74 -11.17
CA GLN A 176 1.69 -4.02 -11.27
C GLN A 176 0.53 -3.96 -12.27
N TRP A 177 -0.27 -2.89 -12.19
CA TRP A 177 -1.42 -2.71 -13.09
C TRP A 177 -1.02 -2.62 -14.56
N GLY A 178 0.01 -1.84 -14.87
CA GLY A 178 0.54 -1.73 -16.23
C GLY A 178 1.16 -3.03 -16.75
N LEU A 179 1.83 -3.79 -15.88
CA LEU A 179 2.38 -5.11 -16.20
C LEU A 179 1.32 -6.19 -16.37
N GLY A 180 0.10 -5.99 -15.85
CA GLY A 180 -0.93 -7.02 -15.79
C GLY A 180 -0.61 -8.13 -14.77
N THR A 181 0.14 -7.80 -13.73
CA THR A 181 0.57 -8.74 -12.67
C THR A 181 -0.17 -8.51 -11.35
N ASP A 182 -1.39 -7.97 -11.42
CA ASP A 182 -2.22 -7.61 -10.26
C ASP A 182 -2.42 -8.75 -9.24
N LEU A 183 -2.40 -10.00 -9.68
CA LEU A 183 -2.61 -11.20 -8.84
C LEU A 183 -1.31 -11.98 -8.59
N SER A 184 -0.17 -11.39 -8.84
CA SER A 184 1.15 -12.00 -8.71
C SER A 184 2.15 -10.97 -8.19
N GLY A 185 3.43 -11.14 -8.50
CA GLY A 185 4.49 -10.20 -8.14
C GLY A 185 5.87 -10.68 -8.60
N PRO A 186 6.92 -9.92 -8.27
CA PRO A 186 8.29 -10.35 -8.49
C PRO A 186 8.60 -11.64 -7.73
N VAL A 187 9.54 -12.43 -8.24
CA VAL A 187 10.00 -13.69 -7.65
C VAL A 187 11.35 -13.57 -6.96
N SER A 188 12.02 -12.43 -7.08
CA SER A 188 13.24 -12.13 -6.30
C SER A 188 13.37 -10.65 -5.98
N PHE A 189 14.05 -10.37 -4.87
CA PHE A 189 14.32 -9.04 -4.35
C PHE A 189 15.74 -8.97 -3.83
N GLU A 190 16.49 -7.92 -4.22
CA GLU A 190 17.85 -7.68 -3.77
C GLU A 190 18.08 -6.17 -3.66
N GLY A 191 18.59 -5.72 -2.53
CA GLY A 191 18.85 -4.31 -2.35
C GLY A 191 19.30 -3.95 -0.96
N SER A 192 19.50 -2.66 -0.77
CA SER A 192 20.02 -2.13 0.50
C SER A 192 19.43 -0.76 0.80
N ALA A 193 19.56 -0.40 2.06
CA ALA A 193 19.40 0.95 2.56
C ALA A 193 20.59 1.27 3.49
N PRO A 194 21.03 2.52 3.59
CA PRO A 194 21.97 2.92 4.63
C PRO A 194 21.37 2.69 6.03
N ASP A 195 22.20 2.39 7.01
CA ASP A 195 21.79 2.47 8.42
C ASP A 195 21.77 3.94 8.83
N ASP A 196 20.64 4.55 8.67
CA ASP A 196 20.38 5.96 8.97
C ASP A 196 19.37 6.14 10.11
N ARG A 197 19.29 5.16 11.02
CA ARG A 197 18.44 5.21 12.22
C ARG A 197 18.79 6.41 13.09
N GLU A 198 17.74 7.03 13.65
CA GLU A 198 17.87 8.24 14.45
C GLU A 198 16.84 8.22 15.60
N GLY A 199 17.31 7.97 16.81
CA GLY A 199 16.42 7.81 17.97
C GLY A 199 15.43 6.66 17.76
N ILE A 200 14.15 6.97 17.82
CA ILE A 200 13.08 5.99 17.59
C ILE A 200 12.75 5.75 16.10
N TYR A 201 13.31 6.58 15.22
CA TYR A 201 13.02 6.53 13.78
C TYR A 201 13.97 5.55 13.11
N ASP A 202 13.44 4.44 12.67
CA ASP A 202 14.21 3.28 12.16
C ASP A 202 13.78 2.83 10.74
N THR A 203 12.83 3.50 10.12
CA THR A 203 12.53 3.24 8.71
C THR A 203 13.57 3.92 7.81
N PRO A 204 13.99 3.30 6.70
CA PRO A 204 15.06 3.87 5.85
C PRO A 204 14.62 5.16 5.16
N LYS A 205 15.51 6.18 5.15
CA LYS A 205 15.33 7.43 4.38
C LYS A 205 15.61 7.22 2.90
N SER A 206 16.60 6.39 2.60
CA SER A 206 17.10 6.12 1.25
C SER A 206 17.19 4.61 1.02
N TYR A 207 16.83 4.17 -0.17
CA TYR A 207 16.84 2.74 -0.52
C TYR A 207 16.87 2.55 -2.03
N LYS A 208 17.42 1.40 -2.45
CA LYS A 208 17.34 0.91 -3.83
C LYS A 208 17.25 -0.61 -3.82
N ILE A 209 16.19 -1.13 -4.43
CA ILE A 209 15.91 -2.55 -4.49
C ILE A 209 15.65 -2.93 -5.97
N GLU A 210 16.34 -3.96 -6.41
CA GLU A 210 16.11 -4.61 -7.70
C GLU A 210 15.21 -5.83 -7.48
N CYS A 211 14.15 -5.91 -8.25
CA CYS A 211 13.19 -7.00 -8.24
C CYS A 211 13.16 -7.65 -9.62
N GLU A 212 12.83 -8.95 -9.68
CA GLU A 212 12.69 -9.66 -10.94
C GLU A 212 11.41 -10.48 -10.95
N TYR A 213 10.66 -10.40 -12.04
CA TYR A 213 9.48 -11.20 -12.29
C TYR A 213 9.85 -12.53 -12.97
N ALA A 214 9.00 -13.54 -12.83
CA ALA A 214 9.22 -14.87 -13.44
C ALA A 214 9.40 -14.84 -14.97
N ASN A 215 8.87 -13.83 -15.64
CA ASN A 215 9.03 -13.62 -17.09
C ASN A 215 10.30 -12.85 -17.48
N GLY A 216 11.19 -12.57 -16.51
CA GLY A 216 12.45 -11.86 -16.71
C GLY A 216 12.35 -10.33 -16.70
N VAL A 217 11.18 -9.76 -16.51
CA VAL A 217 11.02 -8.30 -16.35
C VAL A 217 11.71 -7.87 -15.05
N LYS A 218 12.58 -6.87 -15.13
CA LYS A 218 13.24 -6.27 -13.97
C LYS A 218 12.49 -5.04 -13.49
N MET A 219 12.38 -4.89 -12.18
CA MET A 219 11.79 -3.71 -11.58
C MET A 219 12.74 -3.13 -10.54
N THR A 220 13.03 -1.84 -10.66
CA THR A 220 13.80 -1.08 -9.66
C THR A 220 12.81 -0.31 -8.80
N VAL A 221 12.84 -0.51 -7.48
CA VAL A 221 12.14 0.29 -6.48
C VAL A 221 13.16 1.15 -5.73
N ALA A 222 13.08 2.46 -5.88
CA ALA A 222 14.05 3.36 -5.25
C ALA A 222 13.40 4.69 -4.89
N ASN A 223 13.96 5.40 -3.92
CA ASN A 223 13.58 6.78 -3.70
C ASN A 223 14.21 7.71 -4.75
N ASP A 224 13.55 8.84 -4.99
CA ASP A 224 14.01 9.89 -5.90
C ASP A 224 15.44 10.32 -5.54
N GLY A 225 16.29 10.51 -6.55
CA GLY A 225 17.72 10.76 -6.37
C GLY A 225 18.63 9.53 -6.47
N ASN A 226 18.10 8.29 -6.39
CA ASN A 226 18.83 7.05 -6.62
C ASN A 226 18.78 6.55 -8.08
N GLY A 227 18.76 7.50 -9.03
CA GLY A 227 18.73 7.20 -10.47
C GLY A 227 17.35 6.83 -11.02
N VAL A 228 16.30 6.93 -10.19
CA VAL A 228 14.90 6.68 -10.58
C VAL A 228 14.08 7.95 -10.31
N LYS A 229 13.39 8.43 -11.33
CA LYS A 229 12.48 9.58 -11.19
C LYS A 229 11.20 9.17 -10.48
N MET A 230 10.73 9.99 -9.54
CA MET A 230 9.47 9.75 -8.84
C MET A 230 8.31 9.48 -9.81
N GLY A 231 7.57 8.40 -9.55
CA GLY A 231 6.51 7.93 -10.44
C GLY A 231 6.72 6.48 -10.86
N THR A 232 6.01 6.07 -11.90
CA THR A 232 6.15 4.74 -12.50
C THR A 232 6.54 4.87 -13.97
N LYS A 233 7.55 4.10 -14.41
CA LYS A 233 8.02 4.09 -15.79
C LYS A 233 8.16 2.66 -16.29
N TRP A 234 7.54 2.35 -17.41
CA TRP A 234 7.71 1.09 -18.12
C TRP A 234 8.58 1.31 -19.32
N ILE A 235 9.51 0.39 -19.59
CA ILE A 235 10.50 0.45 -20.67
C ILE A 235 10.37 -0.83 -21.49
N GLY A 236 10.13 -0.68 -22.78
CA GLY A 236 10.05 -1.74 -23.76
C GLY A 236 11.41 -2.19 -24.27
N GLU A 237 11.46 -3.34 -24.92
CA GLU A 237 12.68 -3.95 -25.49
C GLU A 237 13.40 -3.07 -26.53
N ASN A 238 12.66 -2.21 -27.23
CA ASN A 238 13.20 -1.27 -28.20
C ASN A 238 13.63 0.07 -27.59
N GLY A 239 13.63 0.20 -26.26
CA GLY A 239 14.01 1.41 -25.54
C GLY A 239 12.90 2.47 -25.47
N GLU A 240 11.73 2.23 -26.05
CA GLU A 240 10.57 3.09 -25.85
C GLU A 240 10.05 2.99 -24.43
N TRP A 241 9.50 4.09 -23.90
CA TRP A 241 9.04 4.13 -22.53
C TRP A 241 7.80 5.02 -22.35
N VAL A 242 7.03 4.70 -21.32
CA VAL A 242 5.95 5.52 -20.78
C VAL A 242 6.23 5.76 -19.31
N TRP A 243 6.08 7.00 -18.86
CA TRP A 243 6.24 7.40 -17.46
C TRP A 243 5.02 8.20 -16.98
N VAL A 244 4.65 7.99 -15.71
CA VAL A 244 3.52 8.69 -15.09
C VAL A 244 3.79 9.01 -13.62
N ASN A 245 3.33 10.17 -13.20
CA ASN A 245 3.23 10.60 -11.81
C ASN A 245 1.92 11.39 -11.64
N ARG A 246 1.61 11.81 -10.42
CA ARG A 246 0.42 12.61 -10.10
C ARG A 246 0.40 13.90 -10.91
N GLY A 247 -0.63 14.05 -11.76
CA GLY A 247 -0.78 15.22 -12.63
C GLY A 247 0.24 15.30 -13.77
N GLN A 248 1.08 14.28 -13.99
CA GLN A 248 2.13 14.29 -14.99
C GLN A 248 2.14 12.98 -15.78
N PHE A 249 2.34 13.10 -17.08
CA PHE A 249 2.47 11.98 -18.02
C PHE A 249 3.51 12.34 -19.07
N ASP A 250 4.39 11.40 -19.40
CA ASP A 250 5.38 11.54 -20.46
C ASP A 250 5.66 10.21 -21.17
N ALA A 251 6.26 10.27 -22.36
CA ALA A 251 6.64 9.11 -23.14
C ALA A 251 7.88 9.43 -24.00
N SER A 252 8.60 8.38 -24.42
CA SER A 252 9.87 8.48 -25.16
C SER A 252 9.78 9.30 -26.44
N THR A 253 8.62 9.31 -27.10
CA THR A 253 8.42 10.05 -28.35
C THR A 253 7.14 10.88 -28.31
N ARG A 254 7.11 11.95 -29.14
CA ARG A 254 5.91 12.77 -29.32
C ARG A 254 4.75 11.94 -29.91
N ALA A 255 5.04 11.01 -30.80
CA ALA A 255 4.06 10.12 -31.41
C ALA A 255 3.39 9.23 -30.35
N LEU A 256 4.20 8.59 -29.50
CA LEU A 256 3.71 7.76 -28.40
C LEU A 256 2.90 8.58 -27.39
N ARG A 257 3.35 9.78 -27.05
CA ARG A 257 2.62 10.69 -26.14
C ARG A 257 1.26 11.08 -26.71
N GLY A 258 1.15 11.31 -28.02
CA GLY A 258 -0.07 11.68 -28.73
C GLY A 258 -0.91 10.49 -29.23
N SER A 259 -0.44 9.24 -29.05
CA SER A 259 -1.12 8.03 -29.53
C SER A 259 -2.55 7.93 -28.97
N ARG A 260 -3.52 7.59 -29.80
CA ARG A 260 -4.93 7.43 -29.38
C ARG A 260 -5.22 5.98 -29.01
N ILE A 261 -6.19 5.79 -28.13
CA ILE A 261 -6.76 4.48 -27.85
C ILE A 261 -7.92 4.27 -28.82
N GLU A 262 -7.80 3.24 -29.64
CA GLU A 262 -8.75 2.96 -30.72
C GLU A 262 -9.95 2.14 -30.23
N ALA A 263 -10.95 1.98 -31.09
CA ALA A 263 -12.10 1.13 -30.80
C ALA A 263 -11.64 -0.35 -30.68
N GLY A 264 -12.08 -1.03 -29.65
CA GLY A 264 -11.70 -2.42 -29.36
C GLY A 264 -10.43 -2.59 -28.52
N GLU A 265 -9.70 -1.51 -28.27
CA GLU A 265 -8.56 -1.53 -27.36
C GLU A 265 -8.98 -1.39 -25.89
N ILE A 266 -8.07 -1.76 -24.98
CA ILE A 266 -8.26 -1.60 -23.54
C ILE A 266 -8.41 -0.12 -23.22
N ARG A 267 -9.57 0.24 -22.69
CA ARG A 267 -9.89 1.59 -22.22
C ARG A 267 -10.38 1.54 -20.78
N LEU A 268 -9.70 2.26 -19.92
CA LEU A 268 -10.00 2.34 -18.50
C LEU A 268 -11.00 3.46 -18.23
N LYS A 269 -11.86 3.24 -17.24
CA LYS A 269 -12.85 4.22 -16.80
C LYS A 269 -12.95 4.18 -15.28
N SER A 270 -13.24 5.31 -14.69
CA SER A 270 -13.60 5.41 -13.27
C SER A 270 -14.62 6.52 -13.09
N PRO A 271 -15.66 6.29 -12.30
CA PRO A 271 -16.61 7.34 -11.91
C PRO A 271 -16.05 8.29 -10.84
N GLY A 272 -14.81 8.06 -10.43
CA GLY A 272 -14.17 8.66 -9.28
C GLY A 272 -14.05 7.66 -8.13
N HIS A 273 -12.94 7.73 -7.40
CA HIS A 273 -12.51 6.66 -6.47
C HIS A 273 -13.53 6.38 -5.35
N GLN A 274 -14.01 7.42 -4.68
CA GLN A 274 -15.00 7.28 -3.60
C GLN A 274 -16.39 6.91 -4.14
N ARG A 275 -16.74 7.44 -5.30
CA ARG A 275 -18.01 7.13 -5.95
C ARG A 275 -18.08 5.65 -6.32
N GLU A 276 -17.02 5.11 -6.86
CA GLU A 276 -16.90 3.69 -7.20
C GLU A 276 -17.12 2.79 -6.00
N PHE A 277 -16.51 3.10 -4.84
CA PHE A 277 -16.77 2.34 -3.62
C PHE A 277 -18.26 2.25 -3.30
N ILE A 278 -18.95 3.38 -3.28
CA ILE A 278 -20.40 3.42 -3.00
C ILE A 278 -21.20 2.62 -4.03
N ASP A 279 -20.85 2.73 -5.31
CA ASP A 279 -21.53 2.00 -6.38
C ASP A 279 -21.30 0.49 -6.26
N CYS A 280 -20.07 0.07 -5.91
CA CYS A 280 -19.72 -1.34 -5.68
C CYS A 280 -20.39 -1.90 -4.40
N VAL A 281 -20.49 -1.14 -3.32
CA VAL A 281 -21.25 -1.53 -2.12
C VAL A 281 -22.70 -1.84 -2.49
N LYS A 282 -23.34 -0.99 -3.30
CA LYS A 282 -24.74 -1.17 -3.72
C LYS A 282 -24.94 -2.31 -4.72
N SER A 283 -24.01 -2.47 -5.66
CA SER A 283 -24.11 -3.46 -6.74
C SER A 283 -23.51 -4.81 -6.41
N ARG A 284 -22.69 -4.88 -5.34
CA ARG A 284 -21.86 -6.03 -4.96
C ARG A 284 -20.79 -6.38 -6.00
N ALA A 285 -20.50 -5.47 -6.93
CA ALA A 285 -19.42 -5.64 -7.90
C ALA A 285 -18.04 -5.50 -7.24
N ALA A 286 -17.02 -6.07 -7.88
CA ALA A 286 -15.64 -5.86 -7.47
C ALA A 286 -15.22 -4.40 -7.71
N THR A 287 -14.46 -3.84 -6.76
CA THR A 287 -13.90 -2.50 -6.87
C THR A 287 -12.64 -2.49 -7.77
N LEU A 288 -12.18 -1.30 -8.12
CA LEU A 288 -10.93 -1.12 -8.89
C LEU A 288 -9.68 -1.57 -8.11
N THR A 289 -9.75 -1.56 -6.77
CA THR A 289 -8.65 -1.92 -5.87
C THR A 289 -9.13 -2.85 -4.75
N PRO A 290 -9.62 -4.08 -5.11
CA PRO A 290 -10.09 -5.05 -4.13
C PRO A 290 -8.94 -5.54 -3.24
N ALA A 291 -9.28 -6.23 -2.16
CA ALA A 291 -8.34 -6.65 -1.13
C ALA A 291 -7.15 -7.46 -1.67
N GLU A 292 -7.36 -8.41 -2.56
CA GLU A 292 -6.28 -9.22 -3.13
C GLU A 292 -5.28 -8.38 -3.92
N ILE A 293 -5.75 -7.48 -4.79
CA ILE A 293 -4.88 -6.59 -5.58
C ILE A 293 -4.06 -5.69 -4.65
N ALA A 294 -4.69 -5.13 -3.63
CA ALA A 294 -4.01 -4.26 -2.66
C ALA A 294 -2.96 -5.03 -1.84
N HIS A 295 -3.27 -6.26 -1.45
CA HIS A 295 -2.33 -7.15 -0.78
C HIS A 295 -1.10 -7.44 -1.66
N ARG A 296 -1.31 -7.77 -2.94
CA ARG A 296 -0.19 -8.01 -3.90
C ARG A 296 0.66 -6.77 -4.09
N SER A 297 0.06 -5.61 -4.20
CA SER A 297 0.81 -4.34 -4.29
C SER A 297 1.61 -4.05 -3.02
N ALA A 298 1.02 -4.24 -1.83
CA ALA A 298 1.72 -4.07 -0.55
C ALA A 298 2.84 -5.09 -0.35
N SER A 299 2.67 -6.32 -0.85
CA SER A 299 3.67 -7.41 -0.76
C SER A 299 5.02 -7.00 -1.35
N ILE A 300 5.05 -6.18 -2.42
CA ILE A 300 6.30 -5.63 -2.96
C ILE A 300 7.07 -4.89 -1.88
N GLY A 301 6.41 -4.00 -1.14
CA GLY A 301 7.05 -3.22 -0.07
C GLY A 301 7.53 -4.08 1.09
N HIS A 302 6.74 -5.06 1.52
CA HIS A 302 7.12 -6.00 2.58
C HIS A 302 8.37 -6.81 2.21
N LEU A 303 8.44 -7.29 0.97
CA LEU A 303 9.58 -8.04 0.45
C LEU A 303 10.81 -7.16 0.23
N CYS A 304 10.63 -5.90 -0.18
CA CYS A 304 11.70 -4.92 -0.19
C CYS A 304 12.27 -4.70 1.22
N ARG A 305 11.41 -4.55 2.24
CA ARG A 305 11.85 -4.43 3.65
C ARG A 305 12.63 -5.68 4.10
N ALA A 306 12.17 -6.88 3.77
CA ALA A 306 12.86 -8.12 4.08
C ALA A 306 14.22 -8.22 3.40
N ALA A 307 14.36 -7.81 2.13
CA ALA A 307 15.63 -7.77 1.41
C ALA A 307 16.62 -6.78 2.06
N ILE A 308 16.14 -5.58 2.41
CA ILE A 308 16.96 -4.58 3.15
C ILE A 308 17.43 -5.15 4.50
N ALA A 309 16.52 -5.70 5.30
CA ALA A 309 16.82 -6.20 6.64
C ALA A 309 17.79 -7.39 6.63
N THR A 310 17.75 -8.22 5.59
CA THR A 310 18.66 -9.37 5.46
C THR A 310 19.99 -9.01 4.80
N GLY A 311 20.03 -7.91 4.05
CA GLY A 311 21.22 -7.50 3.27
C GLY A 311 21.61 -8.48 2.16
N ARG A 312 20.70 -9.34 1.71
CA ARG A 312 20.94 -10.36 0.68
C ARG A 312 19.75 -10.53 -0.25
N LYS A 313 20.00 -11.14 -1.41
CA LYS A 313 18.94 -11.53 -2.34
C LYS A 313 18.02 -12.57 -1.71
N ILE A 314 16.71 -12.32 -1.76
CA ILE A 314 15.68 -13.25 -1.34
C ILE A 314 14.93 -13.78 -2.57
N ALA A 315 14.58 -15.06 -2.55
CA ALA A 315 13.70 -15.68 -3.53
C ALA A 315 12.29 -15.79 -2.95
N TRP A 316 11.30 -15.44 -3.74
CA TRP A 316 9.91 -15.39 -3.33
C TRP A 316 9.02 -16.24 -4.23
N ASP A 317 8.13 -17.00 -3.64
CA ASP A 317 7.06 -17.68 -4.36
C ASP A 317 5.73 -16.93 -4.14
N PRO A 318 5.24 -16.19 -5.15
CA PRO A 318 3.98 -15.45 -5.03
C PRO A 318 2.74 -16.35 -4.94
N ALA A 319 2.82 -17.63 -5.30
CA ALA A 319 1.70 -18.55 -5.20
C ALA A 319 1.50 -19.06 -3.77
N THR A 320 2.58 -19.43 -3.10
CA THR A 320 2.54 -19.90 -1.69
C THR A 320 2.75 -18.78 -0.68
N GLU A 321 3.16 -17.61 -1.13
CA GLU A 321 3.51 -16.45 -0.29
C GLU A 321 4.57 -16.79 0.77
N ARG A 322 5.67 -17.39 0.30
CA ARG A 322 6.81 -17.77 1.15
C ARG A 322 8.13 -17.31 0.54
N ILE A 323 9.05 -16.90 1.40
CA ILE A 323 10.45 -16.75 1.00
C ILE A 323 11.07 -18.14 0.90
N VAL A 324 11.57 -18.46 -0.29
CA VAL A 324 12.07 -19.80 -0.61
C VAL A 324 13.51 -19.97 -0.08
N GLY A 325 13.72 -21.05 0.67
CA GLY A 325 15.07 -21.41 1.14
C GLY A 325 15.65 -20.56 2.25
N ASP A 326 14.90 -19.57 2.79
CA ASP A 326 15.34 -18.68 3.87
C ASP A 326 14.24 -18.47 4.93
N ALA A 327 14.16 -19.41 5.87
CA ALA A 327 13.16 -19.36 6.94
C ALA A 327 13.38 -18.15 7.90
N ALA A 328 14.59 -17.60 8.00
CA ALA A 328 14.84 -16.43 8.81
C ALA A 328 14.27 -15.16 8.16
N ALA A 329 14.46 -15.01 6.85
CA ALA A 329 13.85 -13.94 6.09
C ALA A 329 12.31 -14.06 6.04
N ASP A 330 11.79 -15.28 5.91
CA ASP A 330 10.33 -15.51 5.87
C ASP A 330 9.62 -15.08 7.17
N ARG A 331 10.27 -15.21 8.32
CA ARG A 331 9.76 -14.70 9.61
C ARG A 331 9.67 -13.17 9.68
N LEU A 332 10.39 -12.43 8.84
CA LEU A 332 10.27 -10.97 8.76
C LEU A 332 8.96 -10.50 8.09
N LEU A 333 8.20 -11.41 7.52
CA LEU A 333 6.91 -11.14 6.87
C LEU A 333 5.72 -11.17 7.83
N GLU A 334 5.98 -11.42 9.10
CA GLU A 334 4.97 -11.42 10.16
C GLU A 334 5.53 -10.81 11.45
N ARG A 335 4.65 -10.32 12.30
CA ARG A 335 4.96 -9.86 13.65
C ARG A 335 3.97 -10.43 14.65
N PRO A 336 4.40 -10.64 15.92
CA PRO A 336 3.44 -10.92 16.98
C PRO A 336 2.60 -9.67 17.26
N LEU A 337 1.30 -9.85 17.37
CA LEU A 337 0.42 -8.77 17.82
C LEU A 337 0.40 -8.72 19.35
N ARG A 338 0.42 -7.52 19.92
CA ARG A 338 0.25 -7.31 21.35
C ARG A 338 -1.17 -7.75 21.77
N ALA A 339 -1.25 -8.52 22.86
CA ALA A 339 -2.55 -8.89 23.45
C ALA A 339 -3.33 -7.63 23.90
N PRO A 340 -4.67 -7.59 23.77
CA PRO A 340 -5.55 -8.70 23.37
C PRO A 340 -5.82 -8.78 21.85
N TRP A 341 -5.08 -8.04 21.02
CA TRP A 341 -5.34 -7.90 19.60
C TRP A 341 -5.00 -9.17 18.81
N LYS A 342 -5.83 -9.50 17.83
CA LYS A 342 -5.70 -10.71 17.01
C LYS A 342 -6.42 -10.56 15.67
N LEU A 343 -6.06 -11.40 14.71
CA LEU A 343 -6.65 -11.48 13.36
C LEU A 343 -7.56 -12.72 13.29
N VAL A 344 -8.75 -12.66 13.84
CA VAL A 344 -9.71 -13.80 13.89
C VAL A 344 -11.09 -13.37 13.45
#